data_67a04d3b1909b6463cc4266f9f849b2f
#
_entry.id   67a04d3b1909b6463cc4266f9f849b2f
#
_cell.length_a   1.000
_cell.length_b   1.000
_cell.length_c   1.000
_cell.angle_alpha   90.00
_cell.angle_beta   90.00
_cell.angle_gamma   90.00
#
_symmetry.space_group_name_H-M   'P 1'
#
loop_
_entity.id
_entity.type
_entity.pdbx_description
1 polymer ?
#
loop_
_entity_poly.entity_id
_entity_poly.type
_entity_poly.pdbx_seq_one_letter_code
_entity_poly.pdbx_strand_id
1 'polypeptide(L)'
;MQQGSSILTKAGLAFARNSMQQDNAAKLPLQPVVKYITGPAGNLALRIFKPDTIRAVVLEIHGGGWSLGTAASDDFQNASMAKACKAAVVSVDYRLAPEHPFPACIKVCKAAAKWLVNNTIKEFGTDYLFISGGSAGAHLSAVTRLYIRDSLHAIDKVKGVNLIYGCFDLSRTPSCSMTTDSTLILSKKYLDETYQLVFAGWSKEQLRDPQYSPLYANLQHLPPALLTIGTADPLIDDTYFMEARWRLAGNNTFLAVYPEASHSFNFFSSQMAKAATEKMYQWMIALCEK
;
A
#
# COMPACT_ATOMS: atom_id res chain seq x y z
N MET A 1 -9.38 22.35 16.74
CA MET A 1 -9.49 21.11 15.93
C MET A 1 -10.86 20.49 16.23
N GLN A 2 -11.77 20.50 15.23
CA GLN A 2 -13.06 19.82 15.40
C GLN A 2 -12.77 18.33 15.63
N GLN A 3 -13.32 17.77 16.70
CA GLN A 3 -13.33 16.32 16.92
C GLN A 3 -14.03 15.69 15.73
N GLY A 4 -13.27 14.99 14.87
CA GLY A 4 -13.81 14.32 13.71
C GLY A 4 -14.95 13.38 14.13
N SER A 5 -16.02 13.36 13.37
CA SER A 5 -17.14 12.43 13.56
C SER A 5 -16.60 11.00 13.51
N SER A 6 -17.15 10.11 14.37
CA SER A 6 -16.76 8.70 14.39
C SER A 6 -17.00 8.05 13.01
N ILE A 7 -15.98 7.34 12.48
CA ILE A 7 -16.09 6.57 11.22
C ILE A 7 -17.00 5.34 11.35
N LEU A 8 -17.43 4.99 12.54
CA LEU A 8 -18.45 3.95 12.77
C LEU A 8 -19.84 4.41 12.35
N THR A 9 -20.05 5.70 12.13
CA THR A 9 -21.31 6.24 11.59
C THR A 9 -21.23 6.40 10.07
N LYS A 10 -22.37 6.22 9.37
CA LYS A 10 -22.42 6.45 7.91
C LYS A 10 -21.96 7.87 7.53
N ALA A 11 -22.37 8.88 8.30
CA ALA A 11 -22.01 10.27 8.04
C ALA A 11 -20.51 10.53 8.26
N GLY A 12 -19.94 10.00 9.36
CA GLY A 12 -18.51 10.14 9.65
C GLY A 12 -17.62 9.40 8.64
N LEU A 13 -18.01 8.20 8.24
CA LEU A 13 -17.29 7.44 7.20
C LEU A 13 -17.35 8.16 5.85
N ALA A 14 -18.51 8.68 5.46
CA ALA A 14 -18.65 9.46 4.22
C ALA A 14 -17.80 10.74 4.26
N PHE A 15 -17.80 11.45 5.40
CA PHE A 15 -16.94 12.62 5.59
C PHE A 15 -15.46 12.27 5.47
N ALA A 16 -14.99 11.22 6.13
CA ALA A 16 -13.60 10.77 6.06
C ALA A 16 -13.20 10.37 4.62
N ARG A 17 -14.07 9.67 3.89
CA ARG A 17 -13.85 9.31 2.48
C ARG A 17 -13.74 10.53 1.58
N ASN A 18 -14.64 11.50 1.73
CA ASN A 18 -14.61 12.74 0.95
C ASN A 18 -13.35 13.57 1.24
N SER A 19 -12.87 13.57 2.50
CA SER A 19 -11.66 14.29 2.89
C SER A 19 -10.38 13.72 2.26
N MET A 20 -10.39 12.46 1.85
CA MET A 20 -9.27 11.81 1.15
C MET A 20 -9.32 11.98 -0.37
N GLN A 21 -10.41 12.51 -0.93
CA GLN A 21 -10.48 12.80 -2.36
C GLN A 21 -9.71 14.09 -2.66
N GLN A 22 -8.60 13.96 -3.38
CA GLN A 22 -7.85 15.12 -3.86
C GLN A 22 -8.50 15.64 -5.14
N ASP A 23 -9.09 16.83 -5.08
CA ASP A 23 -9.69 17.52 -6.24
C ASP A 23 -8.61 18.28 -7.04
N ASN A 24 -7.62 17.55 -7.57
CA ASN A 24 -6.48 18.12 -8.29
C ASN A 24 -6.31 17.57 -9.72
N ALA A 25 -7.35 16.99 -10.31
CA ALA A 25 -7.27 16.33 -11.61
C ALA A 25 -6.69 17.21 -12.74
N ALA A 26 -6.98 18.50 -12.74
CA ALA A 26 -6.49 19.45 -13.74
C ALA A 26 -4.98 19.78 -13.65
N LYS A 27 -4.32 19.45 -12.52
CA LYS A 27 -2.90 19.79 -12.24
C LYS A 27 -1.98 18.57 -12.18
N LEU A 28 -2.48 17.39 -12.56
CA LEU A 28 -1.65 16.19 -12.53
C LEU A 28 -0.53 16.27 -13.57
N PRO A 29 0.70 15.88 -13.22
CA PRO A 29 1.82 15.87 -14.15
C PRO A 29 1.64 14.88 -15.31
N LEU A 30 0.74 13.89 -15.14
CA LEU A 30 0.35 12.92 -16.15
C LEU A 30 -1.11 12.53 -15.91
N GLN A 31 -1.94 12.54 -16.95
CA GLN A 31 -3.36 12.15 -16.83
C GLN A 31 -3.50 10.62 -16.86
N PRO A 32 -4.33 10.04 -15.99
CA PRO A 32 -4.58 8.62 -15.98
C PRO A 32 -5.61 8.21 -17.04
N VAL A 33 -5.54 6.96 -17.44
CA VAL A 33 -6.62 6.27 -18.13
C VAL A 33 -7.19 5.18 -17.25
N VAL A 34 -8.50 4.92 -17.35
CA VAL A 34 -9.16 3.84 -16.63
C VAL A 34 -9.33 2.64 -17.54
N LYS A 35 -8.85 1.48 -17.07
CA LYS A 35 -9.04 0.19 -17.72
C LYS A 35 -9.86 -0.72 -16.85
N TYR A 36 -10.86 -1.38 -17.39
CA TYR A 36 -11.65 -2.37 -16.66
C TYR A 36 -11.13 -3.78 -17.00
N ILE A 37 -10.95 -4.57 -15.96
CA ILE A 37 -10.58 -5.98 -16.05
C ILE A 37 -11.60 -6.85 -15.32
N THR A 38 -11.56 -8.17 -15.51
CA THR A 38 -12.38 -9.09 -14.72
C THR A 38 -11.85 -9.17 -13.29
N GLY A 39 -12.67 -8.77 -12.34
CA GLY A 39 -12.41 -8.86 -10.90
C GLY A 39 -13.25 -9.96 -10.23
N PRO A 40 -13.06 -10.16 -8.91
CA PRO A 40 -13.75 -11.23 -8.16
C PRO A 40 -15.26 -11.00 -7.99
N ALA A 41 -15.76 -9.82 -8.34
CA ALA A 41 -17.18 -9.48 -8.23
C ALA A 41 -17.67 -8.65 -9.44
N GLY A 42 -17.18 -8.97 -10.62
CA GLY A 42 -17.48 -8.25 -11.86
C GLY A 42 -16.32 -7.37 -12.32
N ASN A 43 -16.63 -6.23 -12.93
CA ASN A 43 -15.62 -5.31 -13.44
C ASN A 43 -14.77 -4.69 -12.30
N LEU A 44 -13.46 -4.75 -12.47
CA LEU A 44 -12.49 -4.08 -11.60
C LEU A 44 -11.82 -2.95 -12.39
N ALA A 45 -11.93 -1.73 -11.87
CA ALA A 45 -11.27 -0.57 -12.44
C ALA A 45 -9.78 -0.54 -12.03
N LEU A 46 -8.92 -0.36 -13.01
CA LEU A 46 -7.50 -0.04 -12.85
C LEU A 46 -7.26 1.37 -13.37
N ARG A 47 -6.66 2.22 -12.55
CA ARG A 47 -6.29 3.59 -12.89
C ARG A 47 -4.82 3.62 -13.28
N ILE A 48 -4.53 3.95 -14.54
CA ILE A 48 -3.22 3.71 -15.15
C ILE A 48 -2.60 5.02 -15.61
N PHE A 49 -1.39 5.30 -15.13
CA PHE A 49 -0.54 6.42 -15.56
C PHE A 49 0.57 5.86 -16.45
N LYS A 50 0.56 6.23 -17.74
CA LYS A 50 1.53 5.77 -18.74
C LYS A 50 2.44 6.92 -19.18
N PRO A 51 3.72 6.97 -18.79
CA PRO A 51 4.68 7.91 -19.36
C PRO A 51 5.08 7.49 -20.79
N ASP A 52 5.72 8.39 -21.55
CA ASP A 52 6.14 8.15 -22.92
C ASP A 52 7.15 6.98 -23.04
N THR A 53 7.96 6.79 -22.02
CA THR A 53 8.90 5.67 -21.92
C THR A 53 8.56 4.83 -20.72
N ILE A 54 8.41 3.52 -20.90
CA ILE A 54 8.08 2.58 -19.82
C ILE A 54 9.22 1.58 -19.68
N ARG A 55 9.90 1.60 -18.51
CA ARG A 55 10.94 0.63 -18.13
C ARG A 55 10.43 -0.43 -17.17
N ALA A 56 9.40 -0.10 -16.40
CA ALA A 56 8.79 -0.98 -15.40
C ALA A 56 7.30 -0.70 -15.26
N VAL A 57 6.61 -1.60 -14.57
CA VAL A 57 5.22 -1.43 -14.13
C VAL A 57 5.18 -1.44 -12.62
N VAL A 58 4.39 -0.56 -12.01
CA VAL A 58 4.16 -0.53 -10.57
C VAL A 58 2.69 -0.84 -10.32
N LEU A 59 2.41 -1.94 -9.61
CA LEU A 59 1.11 -2.12 -8.97
C LEU A 59 1.10 -1.28 -7.70
N GLU A 60 0.34 -0.19 -7.71
CA GLU A 60 0.16 0.67 -6.58
C GLU A 60 -1.14 0.34 -5.85
N ILE A 61 -1.09 0.25 -4.54
CA ILE A 61 -2.22 -0.07 -3.68
C ILE A 61 -2.33 1.02 -2.62
N HIS A 62 -3.41 1.83 -2.72
CA HIS A 62 -3.61 2.97 -1.84
C HIS A 62 -3.81 2.60 -0.37
N GLY A 63 -3.54 3.55 0.53
CA GLY A 63 -3.79 3.42 1.96
C GLY A 63 -5.27 3.63 2.34
N GLY A 64 -5.53 3.94 3.63
CA GLY A 64 -6.87 4.28 4.11
C GLY A 64 -7.53 3.22 5.00
N GLY A 65 -6.76 2.41 5.72
CA GLY A 65 -7.29 1.48 6.73
C GLY A 65 -8.33 0.50 6.19
N TRP A 66 -8.17 0.05 4.95
CA TRP A 66 -9.08 -0.89 4.24
C TRP A 66 -10.54 -0.40 4.11
N SER A 67 -10.83 0.83 4.55
CA SER A 67 -12.19 1.40 4.61
C SER A 67 -12.31 2.78 3.94
N LEU A 68 -11.20 3.44 3.68
CA LEU A 68 -11.11 4.76 3.07
C LEU A 68 -10.26 4.74 1.80
N GLY A 69 -10.36 5.81 1.02
CA GLY A 69 -9.57 6.00 -0.20
C GLY A 69 -10.20 5.37 -1.44
N THR A 70 -9.57 5.63 -2.56
CA THR A 70 -9.88 5.09 -3.89
C THR A 70 -8.59 5.01 -4.70
N ALA A 71 -8.60 4.38 -5.86
CA ALA A 71 -7.47 4.40 -6.79
C ALA A 71 -7.04 5.83 -7.21
N ALA A 72 -7.90 6.83 -7.02
CA ALA A 72 -7.60 8.23 -7.33
C ALA A 72 -7.01 9.02 -6.15
N SER A 73 -7.01 8.47 -4.94
CA SER A 73 -6.53 9.18 -3.74
C SER A 73 -5.06 9.59 -3.84
N ASP A 74 -4.25 8.80 -4.54
CA ASP A 74 -2.81 9.01 -4.69
C ASP A 74 -2.42 9.45 -6.11
N ASP A 75 -3.34 10.06 -6.86
CA ASP A 75 -3.15 10.44 -8.27
C ASP A 75 -1.90 11.28 -8.51
N PHE A 76 -1.67 12.30 -7.67
CA PHE A 76 -0.52 13.17 -7.81
C PHE A 76 0.80 12.41 -7.60
N GLN A 77 0.87 11.58 -6.59
CA GLN A 77 2.02 10.73 -6.26
C GLN A 77 2.25 9.70 -7.37
N ASN A 78 1.17 9.08 -7.87
CA ASN A 78 1.22 8.10 -8.94
C ASN A 78 1.69 8.69 -10.27
N ALA A 79 1.16 9.86 -10.64
CA ALA A 79 1.58 10.58 -11.82
C ALA A 79 3.04 11.04 -11.73
N SER A 80 3.47 11.50 -10.55
CA SER A 80 4.85 11.91 -10.29
C SER A 80 5.81 10.72 -10.34
N MET A 81 5.46 9.60 -9.71
CA MET A 81 6.21 8.34 -9.77
C MET A 81 6.35 7.85 -11.20
N ALA A 82 5.25 7.85 -11.97
CA ALA A 82 5.25 7.40 -13.36
C ALA A 82 6.27 8.17 -14.20
N LYS A 83 6.32 9.48 -14.07
CA LYS A 83 7.28 10.34 -14.80
C LYS A 83 8.71 10.15 -14.30
N ALA A 84 8.92 10.21 -12.99
CA ALA A 84 10.25 10.15 -12.40
C ALA A 84 10.93 8.79 -12.62
N CYS A 85 10.21 7.68 -12.42
CA CYS A 85 10.74 6.34 -12.55
C CYS A 85 10.64 5.77 -13.98
N LYS A 86 10.02 6.49 -14.93
CA LYS A 86 9.68 5.96 -16.26
C LYS A 86 8.93 4.62 -16.12
N ALA A 87 7.94 4.57 -15.26
CA ALA A 87 7.18 3.36 -14.97
C ALA A 87 5.68 3.58 -15.25
N ALA A 88 5.01 2.58 -15.81
CA ALA A 88 3.56 2.59 -15.82
C ALA A 88 3.05 2.31 -14.41
N VAL A 89 2.32 3.26 -13.80
CA VAL A 89 1.74 3.05 -12.47
C VAL A 89 0.29 2.63 -12.62
N VAL A 90 -0.06 1.50 -12.05
CA VAL A 90 -1.39 0.88 -12.10
C VAL A 90 -1.95 0.87 -10.68
N SER A 91 -2.84 1.80 -10.38
CA SER A 91 -3.52 1.88 -9.09
C SER A 91 -4.82 1.09 -9.13
N VAL A 92 -5.06 0.29 -8.09
CA VAL A 92 -6.22 -0.61 -8.00
C VAL A 92 -7.28 -0.06 -7.08
N ASP A 93 -8.53 -0.02 -7.57
CA ASP A 93 -9.69 0.40 -6.79
C ASP A 93 -10.25 -0.79 -6.02
N TYR A 94 -9.63 -1.13 -4.91
CA TYR A 94 -10.04 -2.29 -4.12
C TYR A 94 -11.30 -2.03 -3.29
N ARG A 95 -12.05 -3.09 -3.02
CA ARG A 95 -13.33 -3.04 -2.31
C ARG A 95 -13.11 -2.75 -0.83
N LEU A 96 -13.81 -1.73 -0.32
CA LEU A 96 -13.67 -1.19 1.04
C LEU A 96 -14.68 -1.78 2.02
N ALA A 97 -14.25 -1.95 3.28
CA ALA A 97 -15.15 -2.20 4.39
C ALA A 97 -15.93 -0.89 4.75
N PRO A 98 -17.10 -0.99 5.37
CA PRO A 98 -17.82 -2.20 5.75
C PRO A 98 -18.68 -2.80 4.62
N GLU A 99 -18.90 -2.09 3.51
CA GLU A 99 -19.78 -2.54 2.40
C GLU A 99 -19.27 -3.86 1.81
N HIS A 100 -17.97 -4.03 1.83
CA HIS A 100 -17.29 -5.25 1.39
C HIS A 100 -16.36 -5.74 2.50
N PRO A 101 -16.86 -6.59 3.40
CA PRO A 101 -16.10 -7.04 4.56
C PRO A 101 -14.75 -7.64 4.20
N PHE A 102 -13.76 -7.41 5.07
CA PHE A 102 -12.46 -8.06 4.96
C PHE A 102 -12.64 -9.61 4.91
N PRO A 103 -11.96 -10.32 4.00
CA PRO A 103 -10.81 -9.91 3.19
C PRO A 103 -11.15 -9.57 1.71
N ALA A 104 -12.26 -8.92 1.40
CA ALA A 104 -12.65 -8.58 0.03
C ALA A 104 -11.58 -7.76 -0.71
N CYS A 105 -10.92 -6.82 -0.03
CA CYS A 105 -9.82 -6.01 -0.57
C CYS A 105 -8.65 -6.88 -1.06
N ILE A 106 -8.26 -7.91 -0.31
CA ILE A 106 -7.19 -8.85 -0.69
C ILE A 106 -7.53 -9.57 -2.00
N LYS A 107 -8.79 -10.03 -2.16
CA LYS A 107 -9.23 -10.73 -3.37
C LYS A 107 -9.11 -9.83 -4.61
N VAL A 108 -9.42 -8.55 -4.47
CA VAL A 108 -9.30 -7.57 -5.56
C VAL A 108 -7.84 -7.31 -5.92
N CYS A 109 -6.97 -7.08 -4.94
CA CYS A 109 -5.54 -6.88 -5.18
C CYS A 109 -4.89 -8.11 -5.85
N LYS A 110 -5.27 -9.33 -5.43
CA LYS A 110 -4.84 -10.58 -6.07
C LYS A 110 -5.31 -10.67 -7.54
N ALA A 111 -6.51 -10.22 -7.85
CA ALA A 111 -7.02 -10.20 -9.23
C ALA A 111 -6.24 -9.20 -10.11
N ALA A 112 -5.96 -7.99 -9.60
CA ALA A 112 -5.14 -7.01 -10.30
C ALA A 112 -3.72 -7.53 -10.54
N ALA A 113 -3.10 -8.14 -9.53
CA ALA A 113 -1.78 -8.73 -9.65
C ALA A 113 -1.74 -9.87 -10.68
N LYS A 114 -2.72 -10.77 -10.67
CA LYS A 114 -2.85 -11.85 -11.66
C LYS A 114 -2.96 -11.29 -13.08
N TRP A 115 -3.76 -10.25 -13.26
CA TRP A 115 -3.89 -9.60 -14.56
C TRP A 115 -2.56 -8.99 -14.99
N LEU A 116 -1.86 -8.25 -14.13
CA LEU A 116 -0.56 -7.66 -14.44
C LEU A 116 0.47 -8.72 -14.79
N VAL A 117 0.67 -9.74 -13.97
CA VAL A 117 1.64 -10.83 -14.23
C VAL A 117 1.47 -11.44 -15.64
N ASN A 118 0.22 -11.52 -16.12
CA ASN A 118 -0.09 -12.10 -17.41
C ASN A 118 -0.06 -11.10 -18.58
N ASN A 119 -0.06 -9.80 -18.32
CA ASN A 119 -0.27 -8.79 -19.36
C ASN A 119 0.80 -7.68 -19.40
N THR A 120 1.80 -7.66 -18.50
CA THR A 120 2.79 -6.56 -18.45
C THR A 120 3.50 -6.34 -19.77
N ILE A 121 3.98 -7.40 -20.43
CA ILE A 121 4.67 -7.29 -21.72
C ILE A 121 3.71 -6.76 -22.80
N LYS A 122 2.51 -7.33 -22.91
CA LYS A 122 1.51 -6.93 -23.92
C LYS A 122 1.03 -5.49 -23.76
N GLU A 123 0.80 -5.05 -22.52
CA GLU A 123 0.19 -3.74 -22.22
C GLU A 123 1.22 -2.62 -22.09
N PHE A 124 2.45 -2.97 -21.67
CA PHE A 124 3.46 -1.99 -21.25
C PHE A 124 4.85 -2.22 -21.88
N GLY A 125 5.07 -3.32 -22.59
CA GLY A 125 6.34 -3.62 -23.28
C GLY A 125 7.47 -4.08 -22.36
N THR A 126 7.19 -4.39 -21.09
CA THR A 126 8.17 -4.84 -20.10
C THR A 126 7.56 -5.88 -19.16
N ASP A 127 8.38 -6.75 -18.57
CA ASP A 127 7.98 -7.70 -17.53
C ASP A 127 8.50 -7.30 -16.14
N TYR A 128 9.13 -6.13 -16.01
CA TYR A 128 9.62 -5.62 -14.72
C TYR A 128 8.45 -5.07 -13.90
N LEU A 129 8.05 -5.83 -12.88
CA LEU A 129 6.95 -5.47 -11.99
C LEU A 129 7.48 -5.03 -10.62
N PHE A 130 6.98 -3.92 -10.12
CA PHE A 130 7.09 -3.49 -8.72
C PHE A 130 5.72 -3.54 -8.07
N ILE A 131 5.71 -3.69 -6.74
CA ILE A 131 4.51 -3.55 -5.94
C ILE A 131 4.79 -2.46 -4.90
N SER A 132 3.89 -1.51 -4.77
CA SER A 132 4.03 -0.37 -3.85
C SER A 132 2.73 -0.10 -3.12
N GLY A 133 2.83 0.40 -1.91
CA GLY A 133 1.68 0.89 -1.17
C GLY A 133 2.05 1.47 0.18
N GLY A 134 1.16 2.32 0.71
CA GLY A 134 1.28 2.93 2.03
C GLY A 134 0.24 2.40 3.01
N SER A 135 0.59 2.25 4.30
CA SER A 135 -0.35 1.88 5.36
C SER A 135 -1.08 0.55 5.07
N ALA A 136 -2.40 0.54 5.03
CA ALA A 136 -3.19 -0.61 4.59
C ALA A 136 -2.79 -1.09 3.18
N GLY A 137 -2.37 -0.18 2.29
CA GLY A 137 -1.85 -0.53 0.96
C GLY A 137 -0.52 -1.28 1.01
N ALA A 138 0.37 -0.97 1.96
CA ALA A 138 1.60 -1.72 2.17
C ALA A 138 1.31 -3.14 2.71
N HIS A 139 0.34 -3.28 3.61
CA HIS A 139 -0.19 -4.58 4.02
C HIS A 139 -0.69 -5.39 2.82
N LEU A 140 -1.58 -4.81 2.03
CA LEU A 140 -2.14 -5.46 0.83
C LEU A 140 -1.05 -5.78 -0.20
N SER A 141 -0.03 -4.93 -0.35
CA SER A 141 1.15 -5.16 -1.20
C SER A 141 1.95 -6.38 -0.74
N ALA A 142 2.21 -6.50 0.56
CA ALA A 142 2.92 -7.65 1.13
C ALA A 142 2.14 -8.97 0.94
N VAL A 143 0.83 -8.96 1.19
CA VAL A 143 -0.05 -10.14 0.97
C VAL A 143 -0.16 -10.48 -0.52
N THR A 144 -0.30 -9.48 -1.38
CA THR A 144 -0.38 -9.67 -2.84
C THR A 144 0.89 -10.28 -3.41
N ARG A 145 2.04 -9.84 -2.93
CA ARG A 145 3.32 -10.40 -3.34
C ARG A 145 3.48 -11.88 -2.92
N LEU A 146 3.04 -12.25 -1.69
CA LEU A 146 3.01 -13.66 -1.29
C LEU A 146 2.16 -14.49 -2.26
N TYR A 147 1.01 -13.98 -2.67
CA TYR A 147 0.16 -14.63 -3.67
C TYR A 147 0.86 -14.81 -5.03
N ILE A 148 1.64 -13.82 -5.48
CA ILE A 148 2.40 -13.93 -6.74
C ILE A 148 3.44 -15.06 -6.64
N ARG A 149 4.12 -15.20 -5.49
CA ARG A 149 5.07 -16.29 -5.25
C ARG A 149 4.38 -17.65 -5.17
N ASP A 150 3.38 -17.77 -4.29
CA ASP A 150 2.87 -19.06 -3.84
C ASP A 150 1.80 -19.66 -4.77
N SER A 151 1.06 -18.78 -5.47
CA SER A 151 -0.06 -19.21 -6.31
C SER A 151 0.15 -18.97 -7.80
N LEU A 152 0.85 -17.88 -8.17
CA LEU A 152 1.13 -17.60 -9.58
C LEU A 152 2.49 -18.10 -10.03
N HIS A 153 3.38 -18.46 -9.09
CA HIS A 153 4.75 -18.91 -9.35
C HIS A 153 5.52 -17.96 -10.28
N ALA A 154 5.29 -16.65 -10.13
CA ALA A 154 5.80 -15.59 -11.01
C ALA A 154 6.59 -14.53 -10.24
N ILE A 155 7.21 -14.89 -9.10
CA ILE A 155 7.91 -13.94 -8.25
C ILE A 155 9.13 -13.32 -8.94
N ASP A 156 9.73 -14.01 -9.89
CA ASP A 156 10.89 -13.54 -10.66
C ASP A 156 10.60 -12.28 -11.50
N LYS A 157 9.33 -12.05 -11.83
CA LYS A 157 8.87 -10.81 -12.48
C LYS A 157 8.86 -9.63 -11.53
N VAL A 158 8.76 -9.85 -10.20
CA VAL A 158 8.72 -8.79 -9.21
C VAL A 158 10.15 -8.37 -8.85
N LYS A 159 10.54 -7.19 -9.30
CA LYS A 159 11.90 -6.65 -9.12
C LYS A 159 12.11 -5.98 -7.76
N GLY A 160 11.04 -5.52 -7.13
CA GLY A 160 11.10 -4.92 -5.80
C GLY A 160 9.71 -4.66 -5.21
N VAL A 161 9.68 -4.49 -3.88
CA VAL A 161 8.47 -4.15 -3.14
C VAL A 161 8.74 -2.91 -2.28
N ASN A 162 7.93 -1.86 -2.45
CA ASN A 162 8.03 -0.62 -1.68
C ASN A 162 6.90 -0.60 -0.64
N LEU A 163 7.26 -0.74 0.63
CA LEU A 163 6.35 -0.87 1.76
C LEU A 163 6.48 0.36 2.67
N ILE A 164 5.50 1.26 2.61
CA ILE A 164 5.56 2.54 3.29
C ILE A 164 4.67 2.47 4.54
N TYR A 165 5.25 2.54 5.72
CA TYR A 165 4.60 2.49 7.05
C TYR A 165 3.44 1.48 7.13
N GLY A 166 3.69 0.23 6.72
CA GLY A 166 2.66 -0.81 6.61
C GLY A 166 2.24 -1.40 7.95
N CYS A 167 0.98 -1.86 8.01
CA CYS A 167 0.47 -2.69 9.10
C CYS A 167 0.65 -4.16 8.71
N PHE A 168 1.59 -4.88 9.33
CA PHE A 168 1.92 -6.26 8.95
C PHE A 168 1.46 -7.30 9.96
N ASP A 169 1.06 -6.87 11.16
CA ASP A 169 0.37 -7.65 12.19
C ASP A 169 -1.02 -7.09 12.47
N LEU A 170 -2.05 -7.71 11.91
CA LEU A 170 -3.43 -7.29 12.14
C LEU A 170 -3.90 -7.51 13.60
N SER A 171 -3.14 -8.23 14.43
CA SER A 171 -3.42 -8.36 15.86
C SER A 171 -2.83 -7.24 16.71
N ARG A 172 -2.23 -6.24 16.09
CA ARG A 172 -1.52 -5.07 16.64
C ARG A 172 -0.22 -5.42 17.34
N THR A 173 0.86 -4.84 16.85
CA THR A 173 2.18 -4.83 17.46
C THR A 173 2.18 -4.00 18.76
N PRO A 174 3.21 -4.11 19.63
CA PRO A 174 3.29 -3.33 20.86
C PRO A 174 3.16 -1.82 20.64
N SER A 175 3.89 -1.22 19.69
CA SER A 175 3.80 0.22 19.42
C SER A 175 2.40 0.64 18.97
N CYS A 176 1.75 -0.14 18.10
CA CYS A 176 0.38 0.09 17.69
C CYS A 176 -0.61 0.01 18.87
N SER A 177 -0.40 -0.96 19.79
CA SER A 177 -1.24 -1.15 20.96
C SER A 177 -1.08 -0.06 22.03
N MET A 178 0.09 0.59 22.10
CA MET A 178 0.40 1.68 23.04
C MET A 178 0.05 3.07 22.48
N THR A 179 -0.54 3.16 21.30
CA THR A 179 -0.96 4.42 20.68
C THR A 179 -1.93 5.19 21.58
N THR A 180 -1.80 6.51 21.59
CA THR A 180 -2.65 7.43 22.37
C THR A 180 -3.51 8.31 21.45
N ASP A 181 -4.49 9.02 22.01
CA ASP A 181 -5.32 9.95 21.24
C ASP A 181 -4.59 11.25 20.85
N SER A 182 -3.42 11.51 21.44
CA SER A 182 -2.53 12.60 21.01
C SER A 182 -1.66 12.27 19.82
N THR A 183 -1.62 11.00 19.38
CA THR A 183 -0.86 10.59 18.21
C THR A 183 -1.46 11.18 16.95
N LEU A 184 -0.61 11.80 16.12
CA LEU A 184 -1.05 12.42 14.89
C LEU A 184 -1.48 11.35 13.86
N ILE A 185 -2.58 11.61 13.18
CA ILE A 185 -3.17 10.81 12.09
C ILE A 185 -3.71 9.45 12.55
N LEU A 186 -2.88 8.57 13.11
CA LEU A 186 -3.30 7.29 13.66
C LEU A 186 -3.48 7.38 15.18
N SER A 187 -4.45 8.18 15.65
CA SER A 187 -4.80 8.21 17.07
C SER A 187 -5.39 6.87 17.53
N LYS A 188 -5.32 6.61 18.86
CA LYS A 188 -5.91 5.41 19.45
C LYS A 188 -7.38 5.25 19.05
N LYS A 189 -8.17 6.32 19.18
CA LYS A 189 -9.58 6.33 18.78
C LYS A 189 -9.76 5.91 17.33
N TYR A 190 -9.00 6.50 16.40
CA TYR A 190 -9.11 6.17 14.96
C TYR A 190 -8.74 4.72 14.68
N LEU A 191 -7.66 4.21 15.30
CA LEU A 191 -7.26 2.81 15.17
C LEU A 191 -8.33 1.85 15.71
N ASP A 192 -8.88 2.13 16.89
CA ASP A 192 -9.92 1.29 17.50
C ASP A 192 -11.20 1.26 16.63
N GLU A 193 -11.64 2.41 16.14
CA GLU A 193 -12.78 2.50 15.23
C GLU A 193 -12.53 1.77 13.91
N THR A 194 -11.33 1.90 13.33
CA THR A 194 -10.95 1.20 12.10
C THR A 194 -10.96 -0.32 12.31
N TYR A 195 -10.39 -0.79 13.41
CA TYR A 195 -10.38 -2.22 13.71
C TYR A 195 -11.79 -2.77 13.97
N GLN A 196 -12.62 -2.02 14.68
CA GLN A 196 -14.03 -2.38 14.88
C GLN A 196 -14.80 -2.42 13.56
N LEU A 197 -14.53 -1.48 12.64
CA LEU A 197 -15.21 -1.40 11.34
C LEU A 197 -14.81 -2.55 10.42
N VAL A 198 -13.53 -2.92 10.40
CA VAL A 198 -12.94 -3.83 9.40
C VAL A 198 -12.89 -5.27 9.91
N PHE A 199 -12.57 -5.48 11.17
CA PHE A 199 -12.27 -6.80 11.75
C PHE A 199 -13.26 -7.21 12.85
N ALA A 200 -14.48 -6.65 12.89
CA ALA A 200 -15.47 -7.04 13.87
C ALA A 200 -15.70 -8.56 13.87
N GLY A 201 -15.62 -9.17 15.06
CA GLY A 201 -15.82 -10.61 15.24
C GLY A 201 -14.61 -11.49 14.88
N TRP A 202 -13.48 -10.92 14.45
CA TRP A 202 -12.25 -11.69 14.22
C TRP A 202 -11.52 -11.97 15.53
N SER A 203 -11.13 -13.22 15.76
CA SER A 203 -10.26 -13.58 16.88
C SER A 203 -8.81 -13.15 16.63
N LYS A 204 -8.03 -13.08 17.71
CA LYS A 204 -6.61 -12.76 17.61
C LYS A 204 -5.84 -13.78 16.76
N GLU A 205 -6.21 -15.03 16.82
CA GLU A 205 -5.64 -16.13 16.04
C GLU A 205 -5.93 -15.93 14.54
N GLN A 206 -7.18 -15.58 14.20
CA GLN A 206 -7.56 -15.25 12.82
C GLN A 206 -6.79 -14.02 12.30
N LEU A 207 -6.63 -12.99 13.14
CA LEU A 207 -5.86 -11.80 12.78
C LEU A 207 -4.36 -12.10 12.58
N ARG A 208 -3.82 -13.17 13.19
CA ARG A 208 -2.43 -13.63 13.04
C ARG A 208 -2.24 -14.67 11.95
N ASP A 209 -3.30 -15.09 11.30
CA ASP A 209 -3.18 -16.04 10.17
C ASP A 209 -2.20 -15.47 9.11
N PRO A 210 -1.17 -16.23 8.73
CA PRO A 210 -0.20 -15.82 7.70
C PRO A 210 -0.82 -15.38 6.37
N GLN A 211 -2.04 -15.82 6.09
CA GLN A 211 -2.79 -15.43 4.91
C GLN A 211 -3.22 -13.96 4.94
N TYR A 212 -3.38 -13.41 6.15
CA TYR A 212 -3.85 -12.04 6.38
C TYR A 212 -2.79 -11.15 7.01
N SER A 213 -1.99 -11.66 7.94
CA SER A 213 -0.89 -10.93 8.57
C SER A 213 0.45 -11.42 8.03
N PRO A 214 1.02 -10.71 7.04
CA PRO A 214 2.24 -11.15 6.37
C PRO A 214 3.46 -11.21 7.30
N LEU A 215 3.40 -10.59 8.46
CA LEU A 215 4.43 -10.72 9.49
C LEU A 215 4.62 -12.19 9.93
N TYR A 216 3.59 -13.02 9.89
CA TYR A 216 3.65 -14.43 10.30
C TYR A 216 3.90 -15.40 9.14
N ALA A 217 3.94 -14.92 7.91
CA ALA A 217 4.14 -15.74 6.72
C ALA A 217 5.58 -16.25 6.55
N ASN A 218 5.77 -17.27 5.72
CA ASN A 218 7.08 -17.61 5.19
C ASN A 218 7.54 -16.50 4.23
N LEU A 219 8.70 -15.88 4.53
CA LEU A 219 9.25 -14.78 3.75
C LEU A 219 10.44 -15.18 2.86
N GLN A 220 10.76 -16.47 2.71
CA GLN A 220 11.84 -16.91 1.84
C GLN A 220 11.56 -16.62 0.35
N HIS A 221 12.63 -16.46 -0.42
CA HIS A 221 12.59 -16.26 -1.87
C HIS A 221 11.75 -15.06 -2.30
N LEU A 222 11.99 -13.91 -1.69
CA LEU A 222 11.29 -12.67 -1.96
C LEU A 222 12.21 -11.63 -2.60
N PRO A 223 11.66 -10.74 -3.44
CA PRO A 223 12.44 -9.69 -4.05
C PRO A 223 12.96 -8.70 -3.00
N PRO A 224 13.91 -7.82 -3.36
CA PRO A 224 14.31 -6.71 -2.51
C PRO A 224 13.11 -5.90 -2.04
N ALA A 225 13.15 -5.46 -0.76
CA ALA A 225 12.12 -4.59 -0.20
C ALA A 225 12.72 -3.27 0.29
N LEU A 226 12.06 -2.16 -0.03
CA LEU A 226 12.26 -0.89 0.65
C LEU A 226 11.15 -0.73 1.68
N LEU A 227 11.54 -0.58 2.95
CA LEU A 227 10.62 -0.31 4.04
C LEU A 227 10.86 1.12 4.54
N THR A 228 9.81 1.92 4.60
CA THR A 228 9.87 3.34 5.00
C THR A 228 9.00 3.57 6.20
N ILE A 229 9.52 4.24 7.24
CA ILE A 229 8.79 4.51 8.49
C ILE A 229 9.25 5.81 9.14
N GLY A 230 8.33 6.48 9.83
CA GLY A 230 8.63 7.58 10.75
C GLY A 230 8.74 7.11 12.18
N THR A 231 9.62 7.75 13.00
CA THR A 231 9.78 7.33 14.40
C THR A 231 8.61 7.71 15.31
N ALA A 232 7.74 8.62 14.86
CA ALA A 232 6.50 8.99 15.56
C ALA A 232 5.25 8.25 15.01
N ASP A 233 5.46 7.21 14.21
CA ASP A 233 4.38 6.41 13.63
C ASP A 233 4.06 5.20 14.54
N PRO A 234 2.80 4.96 14.89
CA PRO A 234 2.41 3.79 15.69
C PRO A 234 2.74 2.43 15.04
N LEU A 235 2.92 2.38 13.72
CA LEU A 235 3.27 1.16 12.98
C LEU A 235 4.79 0.94 12.88
N ILE A 236 5.57 1.58 13.76
CA ILE A 236 7.03 1.45 13.77
C ILE A 236 7.48 0.01 14.01
N ASP A 237 6.89 -0.69 14.97
CA ASP A 237 7.23 -2.09 15.26
C ASP A 237 6.89 -3.00 14.07
N ASP A 238 5.74 -2.77 13.40
CA ASP A 238 5.37 -3.52 12.20
C ASP A 238 6.47 -3.45 11.15
N THR A 239 6.99 -2.26 10.91
CA THR A 239 8.04 -2.03 9.91
C THR A 239 9.37 -2.67 10.32
N TYR A 240 9.82 -2.49 11.56
CA TYR A 240 11.07 -3.08 12.05
C TYR A 240 11.00 -4.61 12.09
N PHE A 241 9.88 -5.18 12.57
CA PHE A 241 9.72 -6.62 12.63
C PHE A 241 9.65 -7.24 11.23
N MET A 242 8.95 -6.60 10.29
CA MET A 242 8.89 -7.07 8.91
C MET A 242 10.25 -7.00 8.24
N GLU A 243 11.00 -5.91 8.42
CA GLU A 243 12.38 -5.80 7.89
C GLU A 243 13.28 -6.91 8.43
N ALA A 244 13.31 -7.07 9.74
CA ALA A 244 14.13 -8.08 10.38
C ALA A 244 13.81 -9.49 9.88
N ARG A 245 12.53 -9.83 9.76
CA ARG A 245 12.09 -11.13 9.23
C ARG A 245 12.39 -11.32 7.76
N TRP A 246 12.25 -10.25 6.96
CA TRP A 246 12.59 -10.29 5.53
C TRP A 246 14.07 -10.56 5.31
N ARG A 247 14.92 -9.86 6.04
CA ARG A 247 16.38 -10.01 6.00
C ARG A 247 16.84 -11.38 6.54
N LEU A 248 16.27 -11.84 7.65
CA LEU A 248 16.57 -13.17 8.22
C LEU A 248 16.14 -14.32 7.31
N ALA A 249 15.15 -14.10 6.44
CA ALA A 249 14.74 -15.06 5.42
C ALA A 249 15.68 -15.09 4.19
N GLY A 250 16.80 -14.35 4.21
CA GLY A 250 17.81 -14.33 3.16
C GLY A 250 17.52 -13.33 2.03
N ASN A 251 16.56 -12.41 2.19
CA ASN A 251 16.24 -11.44 1.16
C ASN A 251 16.92 -10.09 1.43
N ASN A 252 17.11 -9.29 0.38
CA ASN A 252 17.64 -7.93 0.49
C ASN A 252 16.59 -6.97 1.03
N THR A 253 16.97 -6.10 1.98
CA THR A 253 16.14 -5.04 2.52
C THR A 253 16.86 -3.70 2.53
N PHE A 254 16.06 -2.64 2.41
CA PHE A 254 16.48 -1.27 2.70
C PHE A 254 15.47 -0.68 3.68
N LEU A 255 15.94 -0.29 4.86
CA LEU A 255 15.13 0.37 5.87
C LEU A 255 15.41 1.87 5.86
N ALA A 256 14.39 2.68 5.59
CA ALA A 256 14.43 4.12 5.60
C ALA A 256 13.62 4.66 6.78
N VAL A 257 14.32 5.15 7.81
CA VAL A 257 13.73 5.67 9.04
C VAL A 257 13.84 7.19 9.06
N TYR A 258 12.72 7.87 9.35
CA TYR A 258 12.64 9.33 9.36
C TYR A 258 12.32 9.83 10.77
N PRO A 259 13.24 10.61 11.40
CA PRO A 259 13.06 11.09 12.76
C PRO A 259 11.81 11.96 12.89
N GLU A 260 11.03 11.75 13.95
CA GLU A 260 9.83 12.51 14.32
C GLU A 260 8.73 12.55 13.24
N ALA A 261 8.89 11.82 12.14
CA ALA A 261 7.87 11.72 11.11
C ALA A 261 6.68 10.89 11.62
N SER A 262 5.48 11.44 11.46
CA SER A 262 4.22 10.77 11.76
C SER A 262 3.79 9.83 10.62
N HIS A 263 2.73 9.07 10.84
CA HIS A 263 2.08 8.32 9.77
C HIS A 263 1.73 9.22 8.60
N SER A 264 1.85 8.73 7.36
CA SER A 264 1.56 9.47 6.12
C SER A 264 2.39 10.76 5.91
N PHE A 265 3.56 10.89 6.55
CA PHE A 265 4.39 12.09 6.49
C PHE A 265 4.83 12.49 5.07
N ASN A 266 4.93 11.53 4.16
CA ASN A 266 5.31 11.76 2.75
C ASN A 266 4.24 12.50 1.93
N PHE A 267 3.03 12.65 2.46
CA PHE A 267 1.98 13.50 1.85
C PHE A 267 2.07 14.97 2.29
N PHE A 268 2.92 15.30 3.24
CA PHE A 268 3.08 16.69 3.71
C PHE A 268 4.04 17.48 2.84
N SER A 269 3.82 18.79 2.77
CA SER A 269 4.71 19.70 2.06
C SER A 269 5.97 20.01 2.89
N SER A 270 6.87 19.01 3.05
CA SER A 270 8.10 19.12 3.84
C SER A 270 9.32 18.64 3.06
N GLN A 271 10.53 19.11 3.46
CA GLN A 271 11.78 18.63 2.88
C GLN A 271 11.99 17.14 3.13
N MET A 272 11.56 16.63 4.30
CA MET A 272 11.63 15.23 4.66
C MET A 272 10.75 14.37 3.75
N ALA A 273 9.52 14.81 3.45
CA ALA A 273 8.61 14.12 2.53
C ALA A 273 9.20 14.04 1.11
N LYS A 274 9.81 15.13 0.64
CA LYS A 274 10.52 15.15 -0.65
C LYS A 274 11.68 14.19 -0.67
N ALA A 275 12.54 14.21 0.35
CA ALA A 275 13.69 13.31 0.46
C ALA A 275 13.26 11.84 0.52
N ALA A 276 12.20 11.52 1.25
CA ALA A 276 11.65 10.16 1.32
C ALA A 276 11.14 9.69 -0.05
N THR A 277 10.36 10.53 -0.72
CA THR A 277 9.82 10.24 -2.05
C THR A 277 10.93 10.05 -3.08
N GLU A 278 11.93 10.93 -3.09
CA GLU A 278 13.07 10.84 -3.99
C GLU A 278 13.88 9.56 -3.74
N LYS A 279 14.11 9.19 -2.48
CA LYS A 279 14.78 7.93 -2.13
C LYS A 279 14.02 6.70 -2.64
N MET A 280 12.69 6.69 -2.55
CA MET A 280 11.86 5.62 -3.10
C MET A 280 12.04 5.52 -4.63
N TYR A 281 12.01 6.65 -5.33
CA TYR A 281 12.20 6.68 -6.79
C TYR A 281 13.59 6.20 -7.19
N GLN A 282 14.64 6.71 -6.56
CA GLN A 282 16.03 6.30 -6.82
C GLN A 282 16.23 4.81 -6.59
N TRP A 283 15.65 4.25 -5.51
CA TRP A 283 15.72 2.82 -5.23
C TRP A 283 15.06 1.99 -6.34
N MET A 284 13.90 2.38 -6.83
CA MET A 284 13.20 1.70 -7.93
C MET A 284 13.99 1.80 -9.24
N ILE A 285 14.52 2.98 -9.57
CA ILE A 285 15.33 3.21 -10.77
C ILE A 285 16.58 2.31 -10.74
N ALA A 286 17.30 2.28 -9.62
CA ALA A 286 18.51 1.46 -9.47
C ALA A 286 18.27 -0.05 -9.64
N LEU A 287 17.07 -0.54 -9.35
CA LEU A 287 16.68 -1.93 -9.59
C LEU A 287 16.35 -2.21 -11.06
N CYS A 288 15.99 -1.20 -11.84
CA CYS A 288 15.76 -1.33 -13.28
C CYS A 288 17.04 -1.29 -14.13
N GLU A 289 18.17 -0.88 -13.54
CA GLU A 289 19.47 -0.72 -14.23
C GLU A 289 20.38 -1.94 -14.04
N LYS A 290 19.98 -2.90 -13.22
CA LYS A 290 20.64 -4.18 -12.99
C LYS A 290 20.12 -5.26 -13.93
#